data_5ce4a9d26be475daabdcfde18d6e2090
#
_entry.id   5ce4a9d26be475daabdcfde18d6e2090
#
_cell.length_a   1.000
_cell.length_b   1.000
_cell.length_c   1.000
_cell.angle_alpha   90.00
_cell.angle_beta   90.00
_cell.angle_gamma   90.00
#
_symmetry.space_group_name_H-M   'P 1'
#
loop_
_entity.id
_entity.type
_entity.pdbx_description
1 polymer ?
#
loop_
_entity_poly.entity_id
_entity_poly.type
_entity_poly.pdbx_seq_one_letter_code
_entity_poly.pdbx_strand_id
1 'polypeptide(L)'
;GSVNFEVLNTYKKEYSDKYNKHDDFYNLKESYEKLGLKNSNKFLLTKNIFDLNMEFEYGSIYDLSNFEMYDVTFCGSLLEHLRDPITAIEQLYFKTKEYCIIDVSNSFKNIMPLISKPYLKYTGAGGNFFHYSDKSIELMLKNVGFKSVERLKRYKIKIEKYDYKIQHSIFIGIK
;
A
#
# COMPACT_ATOMS: atom_id res chain seq x y z
N GLY A 1 -15.69 16.45 13.91
CA GLY A 1 -14.99 17.10 15.00
C GLY A 1 -13.81 17.87 14.46
N SER A 2 -13.66 19.16 14.82
CA SER A 2 -12.56 20.01 14.38
C SER A 2 -11.22 19.45 14.88
N VAL A 3 -10.23 19.40 14.00
CA VAL A 3 -8.85 19.08 14.36
C VAL A 3 -8.27 20.24 15.17
N ASN A 4 -7.80 19.94 16.38
CA ASN A 4 -7.12 20.95 17.18
C ASN A 4 -5.71 21.19 16.61
N PHE A 5 -5.49 22.34 16.00
CA PHE A 5 -4.23 22.73 15.37
C PHE A 5 -3.06 22.85 16.37
N GLU A 6 -3.33 23.12 17.65
CA GLU A 6 -2.28 23.13 18.68
C GLU A 6 -1.71 21.74 18.93
N VAL A 7 -2.58 20.73 19.03
CA VAL A 7 -2.17 19.33 19.13
C VAL A 7 -1.35 18.92 17.92
N LEU A 8 -1.71 19.40 16.74
CA LEU A 8 -0.98 19.12 15.49
C LEU A 8 0.42 19.76 15.47
N ASN A 9 0.54 20.99 15.91
CA ASN A 9 1.83 21.71 15.94
C ASN A 9 2.77 21.12 17.00
N THR A 10 2.23 20.75 18.15
CA THR A 10 2.98 20.01 19.17
C THR A 10 3.45 18.67 18.62
N TYR A 11 2.59 17.96 17.93
CA TYR A 11 2.91 16.69 17.28
C TYR A 11 3.99 16.82 16.19
N LYS A 12 3.90 17.84 15.32
CA LYS A 12 4.93 18.12 14.31
C LYS A 12 6.29 18.38 14.95
N LYS A 13 6.32 19.13 16.04
CA LYS A 13 7.54 19.46 16.75
C LYS A 13 8.14 18.23 17.44
N GLU A 14 7.35 17.49 18.19
CA GLU A 14 7.80 16.25 18.85
C GLU A 14 8.22 15.19 17.84
N TYR A 15 7.53 15.09 16.72
CA TYR A 15 7.87 14.20 15.62
C TYR A 15 9.20 14.59 14.98
N SER A 16 9.40 15.89 14.68
CA SER A 16 10.64 16.42 14.13
C SER A 16 11.81 16.20 15.08
N ASP A 17 11.64 16.52 16.37
CA ASP A 17 12.69 16.42 17.38
C ASP A 17 13.08 14.97 17.70
N LYS A 18 12.12 14.04 17.61
CA LYS A 18 12.31 12.63 17.93
C LYS A 18 12.87 11.81 16.75
N TYR A 19 12.53 12.17 15.52
CA TYR A 19 12.93 11.42 14.30
C TYR A 19 14.18 11.94 13.61
N ASN A 20 14.70 13.09 14.01
CA ASN A 20 16.07 13.50 13.69
C ASN A 20 17.12 12.65 14.44
N LYS A 21 16.72 11.88 15.45
CA LYS A 21 17.55 10.86 16.08
C LYS A 21 17.07 9.49 15.62
N HIS A 22 17.79 8.95 14.66
CA HIS A 22 17.75 7.58 14.18
C HIS A 22 17.32 6.57 15.22
N ASP A 23 16.07 6.10 15.23
CA ASP A 23 15.79 4.74 15.64
C ASP A 23 14.31 4.37 15.46
N ASP A 24 14.15 3.29 14.71
CA ASP A 24 13.08 2.30 14.75
C ASP A 24 11.64 2.67 14.37
N PHE A 25 11.26 2.05 13.24
CA PHE A 25 9.86 1.85 12.85
C PHE A 25 8.99 1.26 13.99
N TYR A 26 9.57 0.50 14.90
CA TYR A 26 8.89 -0.04 16.10
C TYR A 26 8.57 1.05 17.12
N ASN A 27 9.42 2.05 17.28
CA ASN A 27 9.15 3.20 18.15
C ASN A 27 8.04 4.10 17.61
N LEU A 28 7.80 4.07 16.29
CA LEU A 28 6.69 4.76 15.66
C LEU A 28 5.35 4.21 16.14
N LYS A 29 5.22 2.89 16.16
CA LYS A 29 4.00 2.22 16.62
C LYS A 29 3.72 2.54 18.09
N GLU A 30 4.73 2.43 18.93
CA GLU A 30 4.63 2.74 20.35
C GLU A 30 4.31 4.22 20.62
N SER A 31 4.90 5.12 19.84
CA SER A 31 4.60 6.55 19.93
C SER A 31 3.18 6.88 19.49
N TYR A 32 2.66 6.21 18.44
CA TYR A 32 1.27 6.36 18.01
C TYR A 32 0.29 5.80 19.03
N GLU A 33 0.63 4.69 19.67
CA GLU A 33 -0.18 4.10 20.74
C GLU A 33 -0.18 4.99 21.98
N LYS A 34 0.97 5.54 22.40
CA LYS A 34 1.09 6.47 23.51
C LYS A 34 0.38 7.81 23.29
N LEU A 35 0.38 8.32 22.07
CA LEU A 35 -0.31 9.55 21.70
C LEU A 35 -1.80 9.35 21.38
N GLY A 36 -2.29 8.10 21.43
CA GLY A 36 -3.66 7.76 21.04
C GLY A 36 -3.98 8.06 19.57
N LEU A 37 -2.95 8.28 18.74
CA LEU A 37 -3.10 8.58 17.34
C LEU A 37 -3.29 7.27 16.56
N LYS A 38 -4.52 6.83 16.44
CA LYS A 38 -4.91 5.76 15.52
C LYS A 38 -4.58 6.20 14.08
N ASN A 39 -4.39 5.23 13.17
CA ASN A 39 -4.16 5.50 11.74
C ASN A 39 -5.25 6.39 11.12
N SER A 40 -6.48 6.30 11.64
CA SER A 40 -7.58 7.21 11.30
C SER A 40 -7.24 8.69 11.49
N ASN A 41 -6.45 9.06 12.50
CA ASN A 41 -6.13 10.46 12.75
C ASN A 41 -5.21 11.06 11.69
N LYS A 42 -4.31 10.27 11.11
CA LYS A 42 -3.46 10.71 9.99
C LYS A 42 -4.29 10.96 8.75
N PHE A 43 -5.22 10.07 8.48
CA PHE A 43 -6.16 10.20 7.37
C PHE A 43 -7.04 11.45 7.54
N LEU A 44 -7.65 11.63 8.74
CA LEU A 44 -8.48 12.79 9.04
C LEU A 44 -7.70 14.10 8.92
N LEU A 45 -6.45 14.10 9.34
CA LEU A 45 -5.56 15.26 9.17
C LEU A 45 -5.33 15.57 7.69
N THR A 46 -4.96 14.56 6.89
CA THR A 46 -4.75 14.73 5.45
C THR A 46 -6.02 15.21 4.76
N LYS A 47 -7.16 14.61 5.09
CA LYS A 47 -8.47 15.02 4.60
C LYS A 47 -8.74 16.49 4.85
N ASN A 48 -8.49 16.96 6.08
CA ASN A 48 -8.78 18.35 6.46
C ASN A 48 -7.77 19.35 5.86
N ILE A 49 -6.47 18.99 5.77
CA ILE A 49 -5.46 19.88 5.18
C ILE A 49 -5.72 20.14 3.69
N PHE A 50 -6.17 19.11 2.98
CA PHE A 50 -6.36 19.15 1.53
C PHE A 50 -7.83 19.29 1.11
N ASP A 51 -8.75 19.46 2.07
CA ASP A 51 -10.20 19.57 1.82
C ASP A 51 -10.73 18.41 0.94
N LEU A 52 -10.34 17.19 1.27
CA LEU A 52 -10.68 16.02 0.46
C LEU A 52 -12.07 15.47 0.87
N ASN A 53 -12.91 15.21 -0.13
CA ASN A 53 -14.17 14.49 0.08
C ASN A 53 -13.89 12.97 0.12
N MET A 54 -13.38 12.50 1.26
CA MET A 54 -13.01 11.10 1.47
C MET A 54 -13.60 10.59 2.79
N GLU A 55 -13.92 9.32 2.83
CA GLU A 55 -14.36 8.61 4.04
C GLU A 55 -13.27 7.62 4.46
N PHE A 56 -13.22 7.35 5.76
CA PHE A 56 -12.31 6.37 6.35
C PHE A 56 -13.14 5.27 7.00
N GLU A 57 -12.86 4.05 6.59
CA GLU A 57 -13.51 2.86 7.15
C GLU A 57 -12.47 1.79 7.48
N TYR A 58 -12.66 1.10 8.58
CA TYR A 58 -11.85 -0.05 8.95
C TYR A 58 -12.42 -1.32 8.33
N GLY A 59 -11.53 -2.10 7.69
CA GLY A 59 -11.90 -3.38 7.12
C GLY A 59 -10.70 -4.29 6.93
N SER A 60 -10.98 -5.54 6.67
CA SER A 60 -9.98 -6.51 6.23
C SER A 60 -9.99 -6.59 4.72
N ILE A 61 -8.82 -6.51 4.09
CA ILE A 61 -8.70 -6.72 2.63
C ILE A 61 -9.14 -8.13 2.22
N TYR A 62 -9.21 -9.06 3.14
CA TYR A 62 -9.67 -10.43 2.90
C TYR A 62 -11.21 -10.57 2.96
N ASP A 63 -11.89 -9.55 3.42
CA ASP A 63 -13.36 -9.50 3.45
C ASP A 63 -13.83 -8.05 3.25
N LEU A 64 -14.22 -7.75 2.04
CA LEU A 64 -14.78 -6.47 1.63
C LEU A 64 -16.30 -6.55 1.42
N SER A 65 -16.98 -7.58 1.95
CA SER A 65 -18.41 -7.82 1.73
C SER A 65 -19.27 -6.60 2.10
N ASN A 66 -18.92 -5.91 3.18
CA ASN A 66 -19.65 -4.75 3.70
C ASN A 66 -19.41 -3.46 2.92
N PHE A 67 -18.48 -3.43 1.99
CA PHE A 67 -18.19 -2.26 1.17
C PHE A 67 -19.01 -2.28 -0.13
N GLU A 68 -19.33 -1.10 -0.64
CA GLU A 68 -19.96 -0.95 -1.94
C GLU A 68 -18.99 -1.27 -3.10
N MET A 69 -19.53 -1.31 -4.30
CA MET A 69 -18.72 -1.37 -5.52
C MET A 69 -18.32 0.03 -5.96
N TYR A 70 -17.07 0.18 -6.36
CA TYR A 70 -16.50 1.44 -6.82
C TYR A 70 -16.08 1.34 -8.28
N ASP A 71 -16.18 2.46 -9.01
CA ASP A 71 -15.75 2.50 -10.42
C ASP A 71 -14.26 2.22 -10.53
N VAL A 72 -13.48 2.73 -9.56
CA VAL A 72 -12.04 2.48 -9.45
C VAL A 72 -11.70 1.98 -8.05
N THR A 73 -10.94 0.89 -7.96
CA THR A 73 -10.30 0.45 -6.72
C THR A 73 -8.78 0.65 -6.81
N PHE A 74 -8.15 0.96 -5.67
CA PHE A 74 -6.70 1.14 -5.60
C PHE A 74 -6.12 0.35 -4.42
N CYS A 75 -5.07 -0.42 -4.70
CA CYS A 75 -4.29 -1.12 -3.68
C CYS A 75 -2.82 -0.74 -3.81
N GLY A 76 -2.35 0.07 -2.88
CA GLY A 76 -0.99 0.61 -2.90
C GLY A 76 -0.08 -0.05 -1.87
N SER A 77 1.00 -0.69 -2.34
CA SER A 77 2.07 -1.28 -1.52
C SER A 77 1.56 -2.14 -0.37
N LEU A 78 0.55 -2.96 -0.63
CA LEU A 78 -0.09 -3.82 0.36
C LEU A 78 0.14 -5.30 0.08
N LEU A 79 0.09 -5.72 -1.20
CA LEU A 79 0.10 -7.15 -1.55
C LEU A 79 1.33 -7.89 -1.04
N GLU A 80 2.49 -7.24 -1.03
CA GLU A 80 3.74 -7.81 -0.53
C GLU A 80 3.71 -8.13 0.97
N HIS A 81 2.83 -7.48 1.72
CA HIS A 81 2.64 -7.65 3.16
C HIS A 81 1.56 -8.66 3.52
N LEU A 82 0.88 -9.22 2.54
CA LEU A 82 -0.21 -10.17 2.74
C LEU A 82 0.27 -11.60 2.66
N ARG A 83 -0.31 -12.47 3.48
CA ARG A 83 -0.08 -13.92 3.42
C ARG A 83 -0.83 -14.58 2.27
N ASP A 84 -1.99 -14.04 1.93
CA ASP A 84 -2.83 -14.49 0.84
C ASP A 84 -3.17 -13.32 -0.10
N PRO A 85 -2.26 -12.97 -1.02
CA PRO A 85 -2.48 -11.87 -1.95
C PRO A 85 -3.55 -12.18 -3.01
N ILE A 86 -3.82 -13.46 -3.29
CA ILE A 86 -4.82 -13.86 -4.29
C ILE A 86 -6.21 -13.54 -3.78
N THR A 87 -6.57 -13.96 -2.57
CA THR A 87 -7.84 -13.60 -1.94
C THR A 87 -8.03 -12.08 -1.88
N ALA A 88 -6.97 -11.32 -1.56
CA ALA A 88 -7.05 -9.87 -1.57
C ALA A 88 -7.38 -9.29 -2.95
N ILE A 89 -6.77 -9.82 -4.02
CA ILE A 89 -7.07 -9.40 -5.40
C ILE A 89 -8.50 -9.79 -5.80
N GLU A 90 -8.99 -10.96 -5.38
CA GLU A 90 -10.37 -11.39 -5.60
C GLU A 90 -11.37 -10.44 -4.94
N GLN A 91 -11.13 -10.04 -3.68
CA GLN A 91 -11.96 -9.07 -2.99
C GLN A 91 -11.99 -7.72 -3.73
N LEU A 92 -10.82 -7.24 -4.17
CA LEU A 92 -10.74 -6.03 -4.98
C LEU A 92 -11.51 -6.18 -6.30
N TYR A 93 -11.38 -7.31 -6.99
CA TYR A 93 -12.14 -7.60 -8.21
C TYR A 93 -13.63 -7.50 -7.98
N PHE A 94 -14.17 -8.12 -6.92
CA PHE A 94 -15.59 -8.07 -6.61
C PHE A 94 -16.08 -6.65 -6.33
N LYS A 95 -15.23 -5.78 -5.79
CA LYS A 95 -15.57 -4.39 -5.46
C LYS A 95 -15.25 -3.39 -6.56
N THR A 96 -14.63 -3.83 -7.65
CA THR A 96 -14.33 -3.00 -8.82
C THR A 96 -15.47 -3.07 -9.83
N LYS A 97 -15.91 -1.93 -10.37
CA LYS A 97 -16.80 -1.88 -11.53
C LYS A 97 -16.04 -1.82 -12.85
N GLU A 98 -15.02 -0.95 -12.94
CA GLU A 98 -14.29 -0.68 -14.18
C GLU A 98 -12.79 -0.97 -14.04
N TYR A 99 -12.10 -0.30 -13.12
CA TYR A 99 -10.64 -0.32 -13.04
C TYR A 99 -10.13 -0.69 -11.66
N CYS A 100 -9.19 -1.61 -11.59
CA CYS A 100 -8.43 -1.92 -10.39
C CYS A 100 -6.97 -1.52 -10.59
N ILE A 101 -6.47 -0.61 -9.77
CA ILE A 101 -5.08 -0.15 -9.81
C ILE A 101 -4.32 -0.82 -8.68
N ILE A 102 -3.24 -1.52 -9.02
CA ILE A 102 -2.34 -2.17 -8.06
C ILE A 102 -0.97 -1.53 -8.17
N ASP A 103 -0.48 -0.99 -7.07
CA ASP A 103 0.93 -0.60 -6.91
C ASP A 103 1.61 -1.60 -5.99
N VAL A 104 2.68 -2.22 -6.46
CA VAL A 104 3.40 -3.26 -5.72
C VAL A 104 4.90 -3.02 -5.77
N SER A 105 5.57 -3.25 -4.64
CA SER A 105 7.01 -3.17 -4.57
C SER A 105 7.66 -4.42 -5.21
N ASN A 106 8.56 -4.18 -6.15
CA ASN A 106 9.38 -5.20 -6.82
C ASN A 106 10.79 -5.16 -6.25
N SER A 107 11.03 -5.88 -5.16
CA SER A 107 12.33 -5.89 -4.48
C SER A 107 13.39 -6.73 -5.16
N PHE A 108 13.18 -7.19 -6.38
CA PHE A 108 14.18 -7.94 -7.11
C PHE A 108 15.27 -7.01 -7.64
N LYS A 109 16.40 -7.00 -6.95
CA LYS A 109 17.60 -6.33 -7.43
C LYS A 109 17.94 -6.82 -8.85
N ASN A 110 17.78 -5.94 -9.83
CA ASN A 110 18.47 -5.85 -11.13
C ASN A 110 18.51 -7.06 -12.08
N ILE A 111 18.12 -8.27 -11.72
CA ILE A 111 18.29 -9.45 -12.59
C ILE A 111 16.97 -9.91 -13.25
N MET A 112 15.84 -9.45 -12.76
CA MET A 112 14.51 -9.99 -13.11
C MET A 112 13.74 -9.32 -14.26
N PRO A 113 14.12 -8.18 -14.85
CA PRO A 113 13.44 -7.69 -16.06
C PRO A 113 13.57 -8.65 -17.25
N LEU A 114 14.57 -9.55 -17.21
CA LEU A 114 14.86 -10.52 -18.28
C LEU A 114 14.10 -11.84 -18.14
N ILE A 115 13.46 -12.10 -17.01
CA ILE A 115 12.66 -13.31 -16.83
C ILE A 115 11.23 -13.02 -17.29
N SER A 116 10.95 -13.41 -18.54
CA SER A 116 9.59 -13.37 -19.13
C SER A 116 8.60 -14.32 -18.43
N LYS A 117 9.06 -15.12 -17.49
CA LYS A 117 8.23 -16.08 -16.73
C LYS A 117 7.70 -15.49 -15.45
N PRO A 118 6.50 -15.90 -15.00
CA PRO A 118 5.99 -15.53 -13.68
C PRO A 118 6.90 -16.11 -12.61
N TYR A 119 7.23 -15.29 -11.62
CA TYR A 119 8.05 -15.68 -10.50
C TYR A 119 7.52 -15.06 -9.21
N LEU A 120 7.39 -15.89 -8.20
CA LEU A 120 6.97 -15.52 -6.87
C LEU A 120 7.99 -16.07 -5.88
N LYS A 121 8.61 -15.20 -5.09
CA LYS A 121 9.51 -15.62 -4.01
C LYS A 121 8.85 -15.37 -2.67
N TYR A 122 8.63 -16.43 -1.92
CA TYR A 122 8.26 -16.34 -0.51
C TYR A 122 9.49 -16.02 0.33
N THR A 123 9.43 -14.96 1.11
CA THR A 123 10.53 -14.54 1.99
C THR A 123 10.24 -14.87 3.45
N GLY A 124 8.96 -14.80 3.85
CA GLY A 124 8.49 -15.11 5.18
C GLY A 124 9.07 -14.23 6.31
N ALA A 125 9.73 -13.12 5.95
CA ALA A 125 10.47 -12.31 6.91
C ALA A 125 10.34 -10.81 6.63
N GLY A 126 10.56 -10.00 7.67
CA GLY A 126 10.74 -8.55 7.52
C GLY A 126 9.51 -7.78 7.08
N GLY A 127 8.31 -8.31 7.32
CA GLY A 127 7.07 -7.64 6.94
C GLY A 127 6.67 -7.84 5.47
N ASN A 128 7.56 -8.32 4.61
CA ASN A 128 7.24 -8.70 3.22
C ASN A 128 7.16 -10.22 3.13
N PHE A 129 5.97 -10.75 2.87
CA PHE A 129 5.83 -12.19 2.66
C PHE A 129 6.28 -12.61 1.27
N PHE A 130 6.04 -11.76 0.27
CA PHE A 130 6.31 -12.10 -1.12
C PHE A 130 7.06 -11.01 -1.86
N HIS A 131 7.89 -11.45 -2.81
CA HIS A 131 8.39 -10.64 -3.90
C HIS A 131 7.81 -11.16 -5.22
N TYR A 132 7.32 -10.25 -6.02
CA TYR A 132 6.62 -10.54 -7.28
C TYR A 132 7.46 -10.14 -8.49
N SER A 133 7.42 -10.96 -9.55
CA SER A 133 7.70 -10.44 -10.89
C SER A 133 6.48 -9.72 -11.44
N ASP A 134 6.68 -8.79 -12.38
CA ASP A 134 5.56 -8.13 -13.05
C ASP A 134 4.61 -9.14 -13.67
N LYS A 135 5.16 -10.22 -14.26
CA LYS A 135 4.38 -11.27 -14.88
C LYS A 135 3.51 -12.05 -13.91
N SER A 136 3.95 -12.18 -12.64
CA SER A 136 3.12 -12.80 -11.60
C SER A 136 1.90 -11.95 -11.27
N ILE A 137 2.07 -10.64 -11.15
CA ILE A 137 0.94 -9.73 -10.89
C ILE A 137 -0.04 -9.74 -12.05
N GLU A 138 0.45 -9.66 -13.30
CA GLU A 138 -0.40 -9.77 -14.49
C GLU A 138 -1.24 -11.05 -14.49
N LEU A 139 -0.63 -12.19 -14.17
CA LEU A 139 -1.32 -13.47 -14.12
C LEU A 139 -2.33 -13.56 -12.98
N MET A 140 -1.98 -13.08 -11.78
CA MET A 140 -2.91 -13.05 -10.66
C MET A 140 -4.18 -12.26 -11.02
N LEU A 141 -4.02 -11.05 -11.57
CA LEU A 141 -5.14 -10.23 -12.00
C LEU A 141 -5.99 -10.91 -13.09
N LYS A 142 -5.35 -11.52 -14.10
CA LYS A 142 -6.06 -12.26 -15.16
C LYS A 142 -6.81 -13.47 -14.63
N ASN A 143 -6.18 -14.24 -13.74
CA ASN A 143 -6.77 -15.45 -13.18
C ASN A 143 -7.99 -15.15 -12.31
N VAL A 144 -8.00 -14.00 -11.64
CA VAL A 144 -9.14 -13.53 -10.85
C VAL A 144 -10.31 -13.07 -11.72
N GLY A 145 -10.07 -12.72 -12.98
CA GLY A 145 -11.14 -12.42 -13.93
C GLY A 145 -11.06 -11.07 -14.64
N PHE A 146 -10.02 -10.26 -14.43
CA PHE A 146 -9.86 -9.04 -15.20
C PHE A 146 -9.64 -9.33 -16.69
N LYS A 147 -10.43 -8.68 -17.54
CA LYS A 147 -10.43 -8.91 -19.01
C LYS A 147 -9.12 -8.52 -19.66
N SER A 148 -8.56 -7.40 -19.23
CA SER A 148 -7.22 -6.99 -19.63
C SER A 148 -6.43 -6.48 -18.42
N VAL A 149 -5.11 -6.62 -18.52
CA VAL A 149 -4.17 -6.16 -17.50
C VAL A 149 -3.01 -5.50 -18.21
N GLU A 150 -2.73 -4.27 -17.82
CA GLU A 150 -1.64 -3.48 -18.34
C GLU A 150 -0.73 -3.00 -17.23
N ARG A 151 0.58 -3.00 -17.48
CA ARG A 151 1.53 -2.31 -16.62
C ARG A 151 1.66 -0.87 -17.07
N LEU A 152 1.16 0.05 -16.23
CA LEU A 152 1.17 1.48 -16.55
C LEU A 152 2.55 2.10 -16.39
N LYS A 153 3.26 1.76 -15.29
CA LYS A 153 4.52 2.42 -14.95
C LYS A 153 5.40 1.56 -14.06
N ARG A 154 6.72 1.76 -14.18
CA ARG A 154 7.73 1.43 -13.18
C ARG A 154 8.36 2.70 -12.64
N TYR A 155 8.60 2.76 -11.34
CA TYR A 155 9.27 3.88 -10.71
C TYR A 155 10.09 3.41 -9.51
N LYS A 156 10.91 4.29 -8.95
CA LYS A 156 11.72 3.99 -7.77
C LYS A 156 11.44 5.01 -6.69
N ILE A 157 11.18 4.51 -5.49
CA ILE A 157 11.10 5.32 -4.28
C ILE A 157 12.48 5.28 -3.63
N LYS A 158 13.09 6.44 -3.37
CA LYS A 158 14.30 6.54 -2.58
C LYS A 158 13.92 6.62 -1.11
N ILE A 159 14.47 5.72 -0.30
CA ILE A 159 14.37 5.80 1.15
C ILE A 159 15.67 6.44 1.64
N GLU A 160 15.60 7.73 1.93
CA GLU A 160 16.78 8.55 2.26
C GLU A 160 17.58 7.99 3.44
N LYS A 161 16.87 7.53 4.48
CA LYS A 161 17.49 6.95 5.68
C LYS A 161 18.51 5.85 5.40
N TYR A 162 18.33 5.08 4.31
CA TYR A 162 19.15 3.90 4.01
C TYR A 162 19.90 3.99 2.69
N ASP A 163 19.85 5.14 2.01
CA ASP A 163 20.31 5.33 0.62
C ASP A 163 19.88 4.19 -0.32
N TYR A 164 18.70 3.70 -0.10
CA TYR A 164 18.15 2.54 -0.75
C TYR A 164 16.98 2.94 -1.64
N LYS A 165 16.92 2.33 -2.83
CA LYS A 165 15.82 2.54 -3.78
C LYS A 165 14.98 1.28 -3.89
N ILE A 166 13.68 1.42 -3.64
CA ILE A 166 12.70 0.36 -3.87
C ILE A 166 12.07 0.60 -5.23
N GLN A 167 12.08 -0.41 -6.08
CA GLN A 167 11.37 -0.37 -7.35
C GLN A 167 9.92 -0.76 -7.14
N HIS A 168 9.02 0.00 -7.75
CA HIS A 168 7.59 -0.25 -7.79
C HIS A 168 7.12 -0.43 -9.22
N SER A 169 6.04 -1.20 -9.38
CA SER A 169 5.30 -1.31 -10.63
C SER A 169 3.83 -1.07 -10.39
N ILE A 170 3.22 -0.27 -11.27
CA ILE A 170 1.79 0.02 -11.24
C ILE A 170 1.12 -0.77 -12.37
N PHE A 171 0.07 -1.50 -12.01
CA PHE A 171 -0.77 -2.26 -12.93
C PHE A 171 -2.19 -1.73 -12.90
N ILE A 172 -2.87 -1.83 -14.01
CA ILE A 172 -4.31 -1.63 -14.11
C ILE A 172 -4.96 -2.91 -14.63
N GLY A 173 -5.94 -3.42 -13.90
CA GLY A 173 -6.84 -4.46 -14.33
C GLY A 173 -8.16 -3.85 -14.78
N ILE A 174 -8.64 -4.22 -15.95
CA ILE A 174 -9.91 -3.75 -16.54
C ILE A 174 -10.93 -4.88 -16.45
N LYS A 175 -12.08 -4.57 -15.88
CA LYS A 175 -13.18 -5.52 -15.66
C LYS A 175 -14.11 -5.68 -16.84
#